data_307625dee1276206229d46aa946abcea
#
_entry.id   307625dee1276206229d46aa946abcea
#
_cell.length_a   1.000
_cell.length_b   1.000
_cell.length_c   1.000
_cell.angle_alpha   90.00
_cell.angle_beta   90.00
_cell.angle_gamma   90.00
#
_symmetry.space_group_name_H-M   'P 1'
#
loop_
_entity.id
_entity.type
_entity.pdbx_description
1 polymer ?
#
loop_
_entity_poly.entity_id
_entity_poly.type
_entity_poly.pdbx_seq_one_letter_code
_entity_poly.pdbx_strand_id
1 'polypeptide(L)'
;MVIRAFVAAAMLVWAAPTTFAQPLSCTFQLGFATLHDLIPDIVGGCVDNQSFDAVTGDALQHSTNGLLVWRKSDNFTAFTDGARSWVNGPFGLQERLNAQRFAWEPNPDGLAIVPPPRPGDRCHTAGLGVTLQGVDAGAGNLVGSFHFVNNLDVTCTLFGFPGAQLLDDADNPVQTTVVWGGGLFSNEPPPGRVFVQPHTAAAFRIHWEQVPVGNETTCSMASQLAVTPPDEYVPLIVRVSIRACGGGHLDVSAVQPE
;
A
#
# COMPACT_ATOMS: atom_id res chain seq x y z
N MET A 1 -86.74 9.72 -31.22
CA MET A 1 -85.42 9.14 -31.51
C MET A 1 -84.35 10.07 -30.88
N VAL A 2 -83.89 9.69 -29.65
CA VAL A 2 -83.03 10.57 -28.83
C VAL A 2 -81.67 9.98 -28.88
N ILE A 3 -80.73 10.77 -29.49
CA ILE A 3 -79.32 10.41 -29.60
C ILE A 3 -78.61 10.92 -28.32
N ARG A 4 -78.10 10.00 -27.53
CA ARG A 4 -77.24 10.33 -26.38
C ARG A 4 -75.80 10.41 -26.84
N ALA A 5 -75.17 11.59 -26.69
CA ALA A 5 -73.76 11.81 -26.89
C ALA A 5 -73.00 11.36 -25.63
N PHE A 6 -72.03 10.44 -25.80
CA PHE A 6 -71.08 10.08 -24.77
C PHE A 6 -69.86 11.04 -24.84
N VAL A 7 -69.62 11.79 -23.79
CA VAL A 7 -68.41 12.57 -23.60
C VAL A 7 -67.37 11.69 -22.94
N ALA A 8 -66.30 11.35 -23.67
CA ALA A 8 -65.14 10.63 -23.11
C ALA A 8 -64.20 11.66 -22.47
N ALA A 9 -64.04 11.58 -21.14
CA ALA A 9 -63.07 12.37 -20.42
C ALA A 9 -61.67 11.70 -20.52
N ALA A 10 -60.76 12.30 -21.23
CA ALA A 10 -59.34 11.87 -21.27
C ALA A 10 -58.65 12.33 -19.99
N MET A 11 -58.25 11.40 -19.12
CA MET A 11 -57.35 11.70 -17.99
C MET A 11 -55.91 11.76 -18.48
N LEU A 12 -55.35 13.00 -18.45
CA LEU A 12 -53.90 13.22 -18.62
C LEU A 12 -53.18 12.80 -17.33
N VAL A 13 -52.49 11.67 -17.38
CA VAL A 13 -51.57 11.26 -16.31
C VAL A 13 -50.25 12.05 -16.51
N TRP A 14 -50.01 12.99 -15.63
CA TRP A 14 -48.73 13.67 -15.56
C TRP A 14 -47.71 12.77 -14.89
N ALA A 15 -46.76 12.21 -15.66
CA ALA A 15 -45.60 11.54 -15.14
C ALA A 15 -44.66 12.60 -14.59
N ALA A 16 -44.44 12.63 -13.29
CA ALA A 16 -43.43 13.45 -12.66
C ALA A 16 -42.04 12.95 -13.11
N PRO A 17 -41.10 13.81 -13.49
CA PRO A 17 -39.75 13.39 -13.82
C PRO A 17 -39.07 12.86 -12.55
N THR A 18 -38.71 11.59 -12.55
CA THR A 18 -37.82 11.02 -11.54
C THR A 18 -36.42 11.58 -11.77
N THR A 19 -36.07 12.62 -11.02
CA THR A 19 -34.69 13.08 -10.91
C THR A 19 -33.89 11.99 -10.22
N PHE A 20 -33.13 11.20 -11.02
CA PHE A 20 -32.07 10.38 -10.48
C PHE A 20 -31.00 11.35 -9.95
N ALA A 21 -30.84 11.40 -8.63
CA ALA A 21 -29.68 12.04 -8.03
C ALA A 21 -28.45 11.31 -8.59
N GLN A 22 -27.62 12.03 -9.36
CA GLN A 22 -26.33 11.49 -9.76
C GLN A 22 -25.54 11.20 -8.49
N PRO A 23 -24.92 10.00 -8.37
CA PRO A 23 -24.00 9.77 -7.27
C PRO A 23 -22.94 10.83 -7.31
N LEU A 24 -22.76 11.56 -6.21
CA LEU A 24 -21.66 12.48 -6.03
C LEU A 24 -20.38 11.66 -6.19
N SER A 25 -19.72 11.79 -7.34
CA SER A 25 -18.43 11.15 -7.58
C SER A 25 -17.40 11.89 -6.72
N CYS A 26 -17.16 11.39 -5.49
CA CYS A 26 -16.08 11.91 -4.71
C CYS A 26 -14.76 11.23 -5.11
N THR A 27 -13.65 11.97 -4.98
CA THR A 27 -12.32 11.47 -5.28
C THR A 27 -11.34 11.97 -4.22
N PHE A 28 -10.38 11.13 -3.88
CA PHE A 28 -9.23 11.58 -3.10
C PHE A 28 -8.30 12.39 -4.00
N GLN A 29 -7.72 13.45 -3.47
CA GLN A 29 -6.85 14.36 -4.22
C GLN A 29 -5.57 14.63 -3.44
N LEU A 30 -4.46 14.90 -4.16
CA LEU A 30 -3.18 15.29 -3.57
C LEU A 30 -2.73 14.32 -2.46
N GLY A 31 -2.43 14.82 -1.26
CA GLY A 31 -1.99 14.02 -0.12
C GLY A 31 -2.97 12.91 0.28
N PHE A 32 -4.27 13.11 0.11
CA PHE A 32 -5.28 12.08 0.39
C PHE A 32 -5.23 10.94 -0.62
N ALA A 33 -5.04 11.25 -1.90
CA ALA A 33 -4.83 10.22 -2.92
C ALA A 33 -3.54 9.44 -2.63
N THR A 34 -2.43 10.14 -2.38
CA THR A 34 -1.15 9.51 -2.02
C THR A 34 -1.28 8.57 -0.82
N LEU A 35 -1.97 9.02 0.25
CA LEU A 35 -2.14 8.19 1.45
C LEU A 35 -3.07 7.01 1.19
N HIS A 36 -4.16 7.21 0.45
CA HIS A 36 -5.05 6.13 0.04
C HIS A 36 -4.31 5.09 -0.80
N ASP A 37 -3.48 5.49 -1.77
CA ASP A 37 -2.73 4.57 -2.63
C ASP A 37 -1.70 3.74 -1.84
N LEU A 38 -1.17 4.27 -0.74
CA LEU A 38 -0.27 3.53 0.16
C LEU A 38 -1.01 2.49 1.02
N ILE A 39 -2.25 2.77 1.44
CA ILE A 39 -3.02 1.91 2.36
C ILE A 39 -4.51 1.83 1.97
N PRO A 40 -4.84 1.38 0.75
CA PRO A 40 -6.20 1.45 0.21
C PRO A 40 -7.22 0.67 1.05
N ASP A 41 -6.88 -0.51 1.54
CA ASP A 41 -7.75 -1.36 2.35
C ASP A 41 -8.03 -0.76 3.74
N ILE A 42 -7.10 0.02 4.28
CA ILE A 42 -7.23 0.68 5.57
C ILE A 42 -8.09 1.94 5.43
N VAL A 43 -7.83 2.77 4.44
CA VAL A 43 -8.59 4.00 4.17
C VAL A 43 -9.99 3.69 3.66
N GLY A 44 -10.11 2.74 2.74
CA GLY A 44 -11.37 2.41 2.08
C GLY A 44 -11.82 3.45 1.06
N GLY A 45 -13.07 3.35 0.63
CA GLY A 45 -13.64 4.21 -0.44
C GLY A 45 -13.93 5.63 0.02
N CYS A 46 -13.97 6.56 -0.93
CA CYS A 46 -14.34 7.95 -0.72
C CYS A 46 -15.83 8.08 -0.36
N VAL A 47 -16.17 8.92 0.61
CA VAL A 47 -17.55 9.17 1.06
C VAL A 47 -18.03 10.57 0.69
N ASP A 48 -17.20 11.60 0.88
CA ASP A 48 -17.49 12.99 0.57
C ASP A 48 -16.30 13.69 -0.10
N ASN A 49 -16.51 14.91 -0.58
CA ASN A 49 -15.40 15.71 -1.10
C ASN A 49 -14.68 16.42 0.04
N GLN A 50 -13.40 16.72 -0.20
CA GLN A 50 -12.57 17.48 0.71
C GLN A 50 -13.24 18.79 1.15
N SER A 51 -13.20 19.07 2.44
CA SER A 51 -13.60 20.31 3.09
C SER A 51 -12.42 20.91 3.86
N PHE A 52 -12.55 22.19 4.25
CA PHE A 52 -11.50 22.86 5.02
C PHE A 52 -12.07 23.34 6.35
N ASP A 53 -11.31 23.08 7.42
CA ASP A 53 -11.59 23.64 8.73
C ASP A 53 -11.38 25.17 8.70
N ALA A 54 -12.38 25.93 9.14
CA ALA A 54 -12.35 27.40 9.05
C ALA A 54 -11.36 28.05 10.03
N VAL A 55 -10.94 27.34 11.09
CA VAL A 55 -10.06 27.85 12.13
C VAL A 55 -8.61 27.50 11.82
N THR A 56 -8.33 26.24 11.55
CA THR A 56 -6.96 25.74 11.33
C THR A 56 -6.54 25.83 9.86
N GLY A 57 -7.52 25.78 8.94
CA GLY A 57 -7.29 25.68 7.51
C GLY A 57 -6.87 24.29 7.08
N ASP A 58 -6.98 23.30 7.95
CA ASP A 58 -6.70 21.91 7.65
C ASP A 58 -7.75 21.36 6.67
N ALA A 59 -7.35 20.45 5.80
CA ALA A 59 -8.29 19.76 4.92
C ALA A 59 -8.76 18.46 5.58
N LEU A 60 -10.04 18.15 5.39
CA LEU A 60 -10.72 16.99 5.93
C LEU A 60 -11.49 16.28 4.83
N GLN A 61 -11.46 14.95 4.81
CA GLN A 61 -12.25 14.14 3.87
C GLN A 61 -12.60 12.79 4.51
N HIS A 62 -13.89 12.43 4.50
CA HIS A 62 -14.33 11.14 5.01
C HIS A 62 -14.12 10.03 3.98
N SER A 63 -13.75 8.87 4.49
CA SER A 63 -13.72 7.61 3.78
C SER A 63 -14.64 6.60 4.45
N THR A 64 -14.86 5.44 3.83
CA THR A 64 -15.71 4.38 4.41
C THR A 64 -15.18 3.86 5.75
N ASN A 65 -13.87 3.98 6.00
CA ASN A 65 -13.23 3.42 7.18
C ASN A 65 -12.77 4.48 8.19
N GLY A 66 -12.91 5.77 7.89
CA GLY A 66 -12.50 6.82 8.82
C GLY A 66 -12.37 8.22 8.19
N LEU A 67 -11.40 8.98 8.70
CA LEU A 67 -11.19 10.37 8.35
C LEU A 67 -9.76 10.60 7.88
N LEU A 68 -9.62 11.21 6.71
CA LEU A 68 -8.37 11.77 6.19
C LEU A 68 -8.24 13.23 6.64
N VAL A 69 -7.05 13.61 7.08
CA VAL A 69 -6.71 14.96 7.53
C VAL A 69 -5.39 15.38 6.90
N TRP A 70 -5.39 16.49 6.19
CA TRP A 70 -4.16 17.19 5.83
C TRP A 70 -3.97 18.40 6.76
N ARG A 71 -2.86 18.45 7.46
CA ARG A 71 -2.54 19.53 8.39
C ARG A 71 -1.77 20.63 7.67
N LYS A 72 -2.34 21.81 7.64
CA LYS A 72 -1.72 22.98 7.00
C LYS A 72 -0.42 23.41 7.69
N SER A 73 -0.34 23.25 9.00
CA SER A 73 0.79 23.74 9.82
C SER A 73 2.12 23.05 9.52
N ASP A 74 2.10 21.79 9.12
CA ASP A 74 3.29 20.98 8.87
C ASP A 74 3.27 20.23 7.53
N ASN A 75 2.18 20.39 6.76
CA ASN A 75 1.97 19.75 5.48
C ASN A 75 1.94 18.19 5.53
N PHE A 76 1.60 17.60 6.67
CA PHE A 76 1.48 16.16 6.80
C PHE A 76 0.04 15.70 6.54
N THR A 77 -0.06 14.51 5.96
CA THR A 77 -1.35 13.86 5.71
C THR A 77 -1.48 12.66 6.66
N ALA A 78 -2.63 12.54 7.28
CA ALA A 78 -2.95 11.44 8.17
C ALA A 78 -4.32 10.83 7.81
N PHE A 79 -4.49 9.56 8.13
CA PHE A 79 -5.78 8.88 8.20
C PHE A 79 -5.99 8.38 9.63
N THR A 80 -7.23 8.39 10.10
CA THR A 80 -7.59 7.79 11.39
C THR A 80 -8.89 7.00 11.28
N ASP A 81 -8.89 5.82 11.91
CA ASP A 81 -10.07 4.98 12.10
C ASP A 81 -10.81 5.27 13.42
N GLY A 82 -10.36 6.28 14.17
CA GLY A 82 -10.86 6.64 15.50
C GLY A 82 -10.05 6.07 16.66
N ALA A 83 -9.26 5.01 16.46
CA ALA A 83 -8.39 4.41 17.47
C ALA A 83 -6.91 4.59 17.13
N ARG A 84 -6.59 4.50 15.87
CA ARG A 84 -5.23 4.58 15.30
C ARG A 84 -5.15 5.73 14.31
N SER A 85 -3.93 6.18 14.05
CA SER A 85 -3.62 7.10 12.97
C SER A 85 -2.43 6.58 12.16
N TRP A 86 -2.56 6.67 10.86
CA TRP A 86 -1.49 6.47 9.88
C TRP A 86 -1.08 7.85 9.36
N VAL A 87 0.13 8.27 9.68
CA VAL A 87 0.63 9.62 9.40
C VAL A 87 1.76 9.52 8.38
N ASN A 88 1.55 10.12 7.21
CA ASN A 88 2.59 10.28 6.21
C ASN A 88 3.36 11.58 6.51
N GLY A 89 4.45 11.42 7.23
CA GLY A 89 5.28 12.48 7.78
C GLY A 89 6.72 12.47 7.23
N PRO A 90 7.68 13.07 7.96
CA PRO A 90 9.05 13.24 7.48
C PRO A 90 9.82 11.93 7.30
N PHE A 91 9.34 10.84 7.92
CA PHE A 91 9.95 9.51 7.83
C PHE A 91 9.07 8.52 7.06
N GLY A 92 8.19 9.03 6.17
CA GLY A 92 7.21 8.24 5.44
C GLY A 92 5.98 7.91 6.28
N LEU A 93 5.25 6.86 5.86
CA LEU A 93 4.03 6.44 6.53
C LEU A 93 4.35 5.65 7.80
N GLN A 94 3.82 6.13 8.94
CA GLN A 94 3.98 5.50 10.24
C GLN A 94 2.62 5.37 10.94
N GLU A 95 2.41 4.27 11.67
CA GLU A 95 1.19 4.01 12.44
C GLU A 95 1.42 4.29 13.93
N ARG A 96 0.43 4.86 14.61
CA ARG A 96 0.39 5.01 16.07
C ARG A 96 -1.04 4.95 16.61
N LEU A 97 -1.18 4.74 17.90
CA LEU A 97 -2.47 4.95 18.58
C LEU A 97 -2.81 6.45 18.63
N ASN A 98 -4.10 6.79 18.61
CA ASN A 98 -4.54 8.19 18.72
C ASN A 98 -4.15 8.82 20.08
N ALA A 99 -3.97 7.99 21.11
CA ALA A 99 -3.47 8.40 22.42
C ALA A 99 -1.94 8.63 22.48
N GLN A 100 -1.25 8.53 21.36
CA GLN A 100 0.20 8.68 21.25
C GLN A 100 0.57 9.76 20.24
N ARG A 101 1.83 10.23 20.30
CA ARG A 101 2.47 11.08 19.28
C ARG A 101 3.86 10.54 18.99
N PHE A 102 4.31 10.70 17.76
CA PHE A 102 5.73 10.53 17.45
C PHE A 102 6.54 11.67 18.04
N ALA A 103 7.81 11.43 18.34
CA ALA A 103 8.68 12.46 18.92
C ALA A 103 8.83 13.72 18.04
N TRP A 104 8.62 13.59 16.74
CA TRP A 104 8.67 14.68 15.75
C TRP A 104 7.31 15.39 15.54
N GLU A 105 6.20 14.86 16.06
CA GLU A 105 4.89 15.50 15.95
C GLU A 105 4.70 16.59 17.02
N PRO A 106 3.97 17.67 16.70
CA PRO A 106 3.46 18.59 17.73
C PRO A 106 2.63 17.83 18.77
N ASN A 107 2.91 18.07 20.04
CA ASN A 107 2.24 17.38 21.15
C ASN A 107 1.68 18.37 22.18
N PRO A 108 0.77 19.29 21.80
CA PRO A 108 0.22 20.29 22.70
C PRO A 108 -0.59 19.68 23.86
N ASP A 109 -1.17 18.51 23.65
CA ASP A 109 -2.01 17.82 24.62
C ASP A 109 -1.20 16.94 25.60
N GLY A 110 0.11 16.87 25.46
CA GLY A 110 0.99 16.07 26.32
C GLY A 110 0.72 14.57 26.26
N LEU A 111 0.29 14.04 25.11
CA LEU A 111 0.04 12.62 24.91
C LEU A 111 1.32 11.79 25.05
N ALA A 112 1.17 10.50 25.27
CA ALA A 112 2.30 9.58 25.34
C ALA A 112 3.09 9.61 24.03
N ILE A 113 4.41 9.73 24.11
CA ILE A 113 5.29 9.63 22.94
C ILE A 113 5.45 8.15 22.60
N VAL A 114 5.35 7.83 21.29
CA VAL A 114 5.73 6.50 20.78
C VAL A 114 7.18 6.25 21.19
N PRO A 115 7.46 5.20 21.97
CA PRO A 115 8.82 4.92 22.39
C PRO A 115 9.73 4.74 21.16
N PRO A 116 11.01 5.13 21.23
CA PRO A 116 11.95 4.76 20.20
C PRO A 116 12.00 3.24 20.08
N PRO A 117 12.31 2.68 18.89
CA PRO A 117 12.47 1.25 18.70
C PRO A 117 13.43 0.68 19.74
N ARG A 118 13.06 -0.44 20.36
CA ARG A 118 13.89 -1.16 21.33
C ARG A 118 14.66 -2.28 20.60
N PRO A 119 15.82 -2.66 21.09
CA PRO A 119 16.51 -3.82 20.55
C PRO A 119 15.58 -5.04 20.51
N GLY A 120 15.41 -5.61 19.31
CA GLY A 120 14.54 -6.77 19.07
C GLY A 120 13.08 -6.44 18.74
N ASP A 121 12.66 -5.16 18.74
CA ASP A 121 11.38 -4.75 18.15
C ASP A 121 11.35 -5.07 16.65
N ARG A 122 10.14 -5.15 16.09
CA ARG A 122 9.97 -5.36 14.65
C ARG A 122 10.64 -4.24 13.85
N CYS A 123 11.29 -4.62 12.74
CA CYS A 123 11.78 -3.62 11.79
C CYS A 123 10.58 -2.97 11.06
N HIS A 124 10.55 -1.65 11.04
CA HIS A 124 9.56 -0.88 10.31
C HIS A 124 10.14 -0.36 9.01
N THR A 125 9.34 -0.25 7.96
CA THR A 125 9.74 0.24 6.63
C THR A 125 10.54 1.54 6.72
N ALA A 126 10.13 2.48 7.57
CA ALA A 126 10.81 3.77 7.75
C ALA A 126 12.28 3.65 8.22
N GLY A 127 12.63 2.51 8.86
CA GLY A 127 14.00 2.23 9.31
C GLY A 127 14.78 1.29 8.40
N LEU A 128 14.18 0.84 7.30
CA LEU A 128 14.78 -0.11 6.38
C LEU A 128 15.13 0.54 5.04
N GLY A 129 16.14 -0.02 4.39
CA GLY A 129 16.41 0.13 2.97
C GLY A 129 16.26 -1.21 2.26
N VAL A 130 16.08 -1.21 0.94
CA VAL A 130 16.14 -2.42 0.11
C VAL A 130 17.19 -2.27 -0.99
N THR A 131 17.99 -3.30 -1.20
CA THR A 131 19.01 -3.32 -2.26
C THR A 131 18.98 -4.64 -3.01
N LEU A 132 19.20 -4.59 -4.33
CA LEU A 132 19.47 -5.77 -5.16
C LEU A 132 20.98 -6.02 -5.17
N GLN A 133 21.41 -7.19 -4.74
CA GLN A 133 22.81 -7.58 -4.67
C GLN A 133 23.30 -8.20 -5.98
N GLY A 134 22.44 -8.97 -6.62
CA GLY A 134 22.76 -9.63 -7.88
C GLY A 134 21.61 -10.47 -8.41
N VAL A 135 21.77 -10.93 -9.64
CA VAL A 135 20.82 -11.83 -10.30
C VAL A 135 21.59 -12.99 -10.91
N ASP A 136 21.27 -14.19 -10.45
CA ASP A 136 21.74 -15.43 -11.04
C ASP A 136 20.76 -15.91 -12.11
N ALA A 137 21.29 -16.41 -13.23
CA ALA A 137 20.47 -16.85 -14.35
C ALA A 137 20.89 -18.25 -14.80
N GLY A 138 19.90 -19.09 -15.06
CA GLY A 138 20.12 -20.44 -15.60
C GLY A 138 18.87 -21.01 -16.26
N ALA A 139 18.99 -21.47 -17.51
CA ALA A 139 17.95 -22.16 -18.27
C ALA A 139 16.59 -21.40 -18.31
N GLY A 140 16.63 -20.07 -18.37
CA GLY A 140 15.42 -19.23 -18.41
C GLY A 140 14.85 -18.85 -17.05
N ASN A 141 15.41 -19.38 -15.96
CA ASN A 141 15.10 -19.02 -14.59
C ASN A 141 16.08 -17.96 -14.09
N LEU A 142 15.60 -16.99 -13.36
CA LEU A 142 16.40 -15.96 -12.73
C LEU A 142 16.08 -15.90 -11.24
N VAL A 143 17.13 -15.69 -10.43
CA VAL A 143 17.02 -15.50 -8.98
C VAL A 143 17.70 -14.20 -8.61
N GLY A 144 16.95 -13.20 -8.20
CA GLY A 144 17.45 -11.98 -7.61
C GLY A 144 17.70 -12.16 -6.11
N SER A 145 18.87 -11.77 -5.64
CA SER A 145 19.21 -11.70 -4.22
C SER A 145 19.05 -10.28 -3.73
N PHE A 146 18.21 -10.09 -2.72
CA PHE A 146 17.87 -8.78 -2.16
C PHE A 146 18.22 -8.71 -0.68
N HIS A 147 18.54 -7.52 -0.21
CA HIS A 147 18.80 -7.26 1.20
C HIS A 147 17.87 -6.18 1.75
N PHE A 148 17.29 -6.43 2.91
CA PHE A 148 16.78 -5.38 3.78
C PHE A 148 17.91 -4.88 4.67
N VAL A 149 18.27 -3.62 4.54
CA VAL A 149 19.32 -2.98 5.33
C VAL A 149 18.67 -2.23 6.48
N ASN A 150 19.08 -2.51 7.71
CA ASN A 150 18.65 -1.75 8.88
C ASN A 150 19.44 -0.43 8.97
N ASN A 151 18.76 0.69 8.72
CA ASN A 151 19.36 2.02 8.77
C ASN A 151 19.30 2.67 10.18
N LEU A 152 18.79 1.95 11.17
CA LEU A 152 18.67 2.41 12.56
C LEU A 152 19.92 2.02 13.37
N ASP A 153 20.12 2.73 14.50
CA ASP A 153 21.16 2.44 15.48
C ASP A 153 20.76 1.38 16.51
N VAL A 154 19.63 0.68 16.27
CA VAL A 154 19.11 -0.38 17.14
C VAL A 154 18.84 -1.65 16.33
N THR A 155 19.04 -2.80 16.98
CA THR A 155 18.68 -4.10 16.40
C THR A 155 17.16 -4.19 16.31
N CYS A 156 16.65 -4.60 15.16
CA CYS A 156 15.24 -4.92 14.96
C CYS A 156 15.05 -6.35 14.43
N THR A 157 13.83 -6.81 14.29
CA THR A 157 13.54 -8.18 13.85
C THR A 157 12.63 -8.20 12.63
N LEU A 158 12.89 -9.16 11.74
CA LEU A 158 12.02 -9.53 10.62
C LEU A 158 11.56 -10.98 10.80
N PHE A 159 10.34 -11.28 10.35
CA PHE A 159 9.80 -12.64 10.38
C PHE A 159 8.80 -12.83 9.23
N GLY A 160 9.05 -13.80 8.37
CA GLY A 160 8.11 -14.14 7.31
C GLY A 160 8.63 -13.84 5.90
N PHE A 161 7.70 -13.56 5.00
CA PHE A 161 7.95 -13.33 3.59
C PHE A 161 7.68 -11.87 3.22
N PRO A 162 8.53 -11.25 2.41
CA PRO A 162 8.23 -9.92 1.84
C PRO A 162 7.06 -9.98 0.87
N GLY A 163 6.30 -8.88 0.79
CA GLY A 163 5.44 -8.61 -0.36
C GLY A 163 6.28 -8.16 -1.56
N ALA A 164 5.79 -8.42 -2.77
CA ALA A 164 6.45 -7.99 -4.00
C ALA A 164 5.42 -7.56 -5.05
N GLN A 165 5.63 -6.42 -5.69
CA GLN A 165 4.83 -5.92 -6.80
C GLN A 165 5.74 -5.37 -7.88
N LEU A 166 5.60 -5.85 -9.10
CA LEU A 166 6.30 -5.33 -10.28
C LEU A 166 5.70 -3.99 -10.69
N LEU A 167 6.56 -3.01 -11.00
CA LEU A 167 6.14 -1.70 -11.48
C LEU A 167 6.84 -1.35 -12.79
N ASP A 168 6.15 -0.58 -13.64
CA ASP A 168 6.73 0.02 -14.84
C ASP A 168 7.61 1.25 -14.49
N ASP A 169 8.10 1.97 -15.50
CA ASP A 169 8.94 3.16 -15.35
C ASP A 169 8.16 4.41 -14.90
N ALA A 170 6.83 4.34 -14.92
CA ALA A 170 5.91 5.38 -14.45
C ALA A 170 5.26 5.03 -13.09
N ASP A 171 5.84 4.07 -12.36
CA ASP A 171 5.36 3.56 -11.06
C ASP A 171 3.98 2.88 -11.11
N ASN A 172 3.48 2.53 -12.30
CA ASN A 172 2.22 1.81 -12.40
C ASN A 172 2.43 0.31 -12.14
N PRO A 173 1.51 -0.33 -11.40
CA PRO A 173 1.57 -1.77 -11.20
C PRO A 173 1.42 -2.53 -12.51
N VAL A 174 2.32 -3.47 -12.77
CA VAL A 174 2.17 -4.46 -13.83
C VAL A 174 1.70 -5.78 -13.22
N GLN A 175 1.11 -6.64 -14.05
CA GLN A 175 0.60 -7.93 -13.59
C GLN A 175 1.67 -8.68 -12.80
N THR A 176 1.33 -9.06 -11.56
CA THR A 176 2.23 -9.75 -10.63
C THR A 176 1.46 -10.81 -9.87
N THR A 177 2.00 -12.00 -9.82
CA THR A 177 1.50 -13.12 -9.02
C THR A 177 2.59 -13.58 -8.07
N VAL A 178 2.38 -13.43 -6.78
CA VAL A 178 3.38 -13.78 -5.75
C VAL A 178 3.05 -15.11 -5.09
N VAL A 179 4.05 -16.00 -5.02
CA VAL A 179 3.98 -17.26 -4.27
C VAL A 179 5.06 -17.26 -3.20
N TRP A 180 4.65 -17.27 -1.95
CA TRP A 180 5.56 -17.27 -0.80
C TRP A 180 6.01 -18.69 -0.44
N GLY A 181 7.32 -18.92 -0.41
CA GLY A 181 7.91 -20.22 -0.09
C GLY A 181 7.56 -21.33 -1.07
N GLY A 182 7.08 -20.95 -2.28
CA GLY A 182 6.72 -21.89 -3.35
C GLY A 182 7.82 -22.05 -4.39
N GLY A 183 7.51 -22.84 -5.43
CA GLY A 183 8.38 -23.03 -6.59
C GLY A 183 9.79 -23.44 -6.18
N LEU A 184 10.77 -22.63 -6.57
CA LEU A 184 12.19 -22.89 -6.27
C LEU A 184 12.49 -22.94 -4.76
N PHE A 185 11.70 -22.27 -3.94
CA PHE A 185 11.92 -22.15 -2.49
C PHE A 185 11.08 -23.12 -1.63
N SER A 186 10.37 -24.07 -2.27
CA SER A 186 9.46 -25.01 -1.59
C SER A 186 10.14 -25.95 -0.59
N ASN A 187 11.45 -26.17 -0.72
CA ASN A 187 12.24 -27.02 0.17
C ASN A 187 13.08 -26.21 1.18
N GLU A 188 12.89 -24.91 1.27
CA GLU A 188 13.58 -24.10 2.25
C GLU A 188 12.96 -24.26 3.64
N PRO A 189 13.74 -24.00 4.71
CA PRO A 189 13.20 -24.00 6.06
C PRO A 189 12.04 -23.02 6.21
N PRO A 190 11.07 -23.29 7.10
CA PRO A 190 10.01 -22.35 7.39
C PRO A 190 10.60 -21.03 7.91
N PRO A 191 9.85 -19.90 7.77
CA PRO A 191 10.31 -18.60 8.26
C PRO A 191 10.74 -18.65 9.72
N GLY A 192 11.90 -18.10 10.03
CA GLY A 192 12.42 -17.87 11.37
C GLY A 192 12.51 -16.40 11.70
N ARG A 193 12.65 -16.06 12.99
CA ARG A 193 12.92 -14.68 13.41
C ARG A 193 14.36 -14.32 13.09
N VAL A 194 14.55 -13.25 12.32
CA VAL A 194 15.84 -12.70 11.94
C VAL A 194 16.11 -11.42 12.72
N PHE A 195 17.21 -11.38 13.47
CA PHE A 195 17.68 -10.18 14.15
C PHE A 195 18.62 -9.42 13.21
N VAL A 196 18.21 -8.21 12.83
CA VAL A 196 19.01 -7.35 11.94
C VAL A 196 19.68 -6.29 12.80
N GLN A 197 21.00 -6.44 12.95
CA GLN A 197 21.83 -5.51 13.74
C GLN A 197 21.84 -4.11 13.10
N PRO A 198 22.20 -3.05 13.85
CA PRO A 198 22.42 -1.73 13.28
C PRO A 198 23.33 -1.77 12.05
N HIS A 199 22.88 -1.17 10.95
CA HIS A 199 23.62 -1.04 9.69
C HIS A 199 24.04 -2.37 9.05
N THR A 200 23.40 -3.49 9.41
CA THR A 200 23.55 -4.78 8.73
C THR A 200 22.30 -5.11 7.92
N ALA A 201 22.33 -6.25 7.26
CA ALA A 201 21.22 -6.67 6.41
C ALA A 201 20.63 -8.02 6.79
N ALA A 202 19.43 -8.25 6.26
CA ALA A 202 18.80 -9.56 6.17
C ALA A 202 18.50 -9.84 4.70
N ALA A 203 18.74 -11.07 4.27
CA ALA A 203 18.62 -11.49 2.88
C ALA A 203 17.25 -12.09 2.58
N PHE A 204 16.78 -11.93 1.35
CA PHE A 204 15.69 -12.71 0.76
C PHE A 204 15.92 -12.83 -0.74
N ARG A 205 15.24 -13.77 -1.38
CA ARG A 205 15.39 -14.04 -2.81
C ARG A 205 14.04 -14.02 -3.50
N ILE A 206 14.06 -13.59 -4.77
CA ILE A 206 12.91 -13.63 -5.66
C ILE A 206 13.33 -14.37 -6.91
N HIS A 207 12.57 -15.41 -7.27
CA HIS A 207 12.72 -16.16 -8.51
C HIS A 207 11.62 -15.77 -9.49
N TRP A 208 11.99 -15.70 -10.78
CA TRP A 208 11.05 -15.56 -11.90
C TRP A 208 11.57 -16.28 -13.13
N GLU A 209 10.65 -16.64 -14.01
CA GLU A 209 10.97 -17.16 -15.32
C GLU A 209 10.90 -16.06 -16.38
N GLN A 210 11.87 -16.03 -17.31
CA GLN A 210 11.89 -15.06 -18.42
C GLN A 210 11.52 -15.68 -19.77
N VAL A 211 11.14 -16.95 -19.79
CA VAL A 211 10.72 -17.69 -20.99
C VAL A 211 9.21 -17.91 -20.91
N PRO A 212 8.45 -17.50 -21.93
CA PRO A 212 7.00 -17.73 -21.94
C PRO A 212 6.64 -19.19 -21.75
N VAL A 213 5.62 -19.47 -20.94
CA VAL A 213 5.12 -20.81 -20.66
C VAL A 213 3.73 -21.03 -21.28
N GLY A 214 3.48 -22.23 -21.76
CA GLY A 214 2.20 -22.58 -22.34
C GLY A 214 1.85 -21.73 -23.59
N ASN A 215 0.70 -21.05 -23.55
CA ASN A 215 0.20 -20.19 -24.64
C ASN A 215 0.52 -18.70 -24.40
N GLU A 216 1.33 -18.37 -23.43
CA GLU A 216 1.72 -16.98 -23.16
C GLU A 216 2.56 -16.42 -24.30
N THR A 217 2.21 -15.24 -24.78
CA THR A 217 2.93 -14.55 -25.87
C THR A 217 3.73 -13.36 -25.39
N THR A 218 3.41 -12.84 -24.20
CA THR A 218 4.04 -11.66 -23.60
C THR A 218 4.24 -11.87 -22.11
N CYS A 219 5.38 -11.42 -21.59
CA CYS A 219 5.69 -11.46 -20.17
C CYS A 219 5.59 -10.05 -19.56
N SER A 220 5.32 -9.96 -18.27
CA SER A 220 5.35 -8.68 -17.55
C SER A 220 6.75 -8.08 -17.58
N MET A 221 6.86 -6.82 -17.99
CA MET A 221 8.11 -6.08 -18.02
C MET A 221 8.09 -5.04 -16.89
N ALA A 222 9.09 -5.07 -16.04
CA ALA A 222 9.22 -4.14 -14.91
C ALA A 222 10.61 -3.49 -14.86
N SER A 223 10.64 -2.22 -14.55
CA SER A 223 11.84 -1.43 -14.28
C SER A 223 12.04 -1.15 -12.79
N GLN A 224 11.03 -1.45 -12.00
CA GLN A 224 11.05 -1.29 -10.55
C GLN A 224 10.34 -2.47 -9.88
N LEU A 225 10.73 -2.74 -8.65
CA LEU A 225 10.09 -3.70 -7.76
C LEU A 225 9.75 -2.99 -6.45
N ALA A 226 8.47 -2.98 -6.11
CA ALA A 226 7.99 -2.57 -4.80
C ALA A 226 8.07 -3.78 -3.86
N VAL A 227 8.88 -3.68 -2.82
CA VAL A 227 9.11 -4.73 -1.83
C VAL A 227 8.56 -4.27 -0.49
N THR A 228 7.55 -4.97 0.02
CA THR A 228 6.97 -4.69 1.33
C THR A 228 7.62 -5.58 2.38
N PRO A 229 8.29 -5.03 3.40
CA PRO A 229 8.83 -5.85 4.49
C PRO A 229 7.73 -6.67 5.16
N PRO A 230 8.05 -7.85 5.73
CA PRO A 230 7.07 -8.65 6.47
C PRO A 230 6.35 -7.83 7.56
N ASP A 231 5.03 -8.00 7.66
CA ASP A 231 4.14 -7.29 8.61
C ASP A 231 4.12 -5.76 8.46
N GLU A 232 4.53 -5.24 7.30
CA GLU A 232 4.46 -3.82 6.95
C GLU A 232 3.45 -3.59 5.80
N TYR A 233 3.08 -2.33 5.58
CA TYR A 233 2.12 -1.94 4.54
C TYR A 233 2.76 -1.10 3.44
N VAL A 234 3.85 -0.41 3.77
CA VAL A 234 4.53 0.51 2.86
C VAL A 234 5.67 -0.21 2.15
N PRO A 235 5.68 -0.24 0.81
CA PRO A 235 6.77 -0.82 0.07
C PRO A 235 8.01 0.08 0.05
N LEU A 236 9.16 -0.56 -0.08
CA LEU A 236 10.42 0.03 -0.50
C LEU A 236 10.59 -0.21 -1.99
N ILE A 237 11.02 0.79 -2.74
CA ILE A 237 11.20 0.69 -4.18
C ILE A 237 12.66 0.42 -4.51
N VAL A 238 12.89 -0.61 -5.32
CA VAL A 238 14.22 -0.91 -5.86
C VAL A 238 14.18 -0.95 -7.38
N ARG A 239 15.16 -0.33 -8.04
CA ARG A 239 15.31 -0.38 -9.49
C ARG A 239 15.77 -1.76 -9.92
N VAL A 240 15.10 -2.33 -10.91
CA VAL A 240 15.35 -3.67 -11.44
C VAL A 240 15.21 -3.65 -12.97
N SER A 241 15.53 -4.76 -13.61
CA SER A 241 15.13 -5.05 -14.99
C SER A 241 14.61 -6.48 -15.00
N ILE A 242 13.30 -6.62 -14.82
CA ILE A 242 12.63 -7.91 -14.72
C ILE A 242 11.71 -8.11 -15.91
N ARG A 243 11.83 -9.28 -16.54
CA ARG A 243 10.87 -9.82 -17.47
C ARG A 243 10.29 -11.09 -16.85
N ALA A 244 9.14 -10.98 -16.19
CA ALA A 244 8.49 -12.10 -15.52
C ALA A 244 7.39 -12.68 -16.40
N CYS A 245 7.53 -13.94 -16.76
CA CYS A 245 6.54 -14.72 -17.50
C CYS A 245 5.59 -15.46 -16.52
N GLY A 246 4.68 -16.29 -17.03
CA GLY A 246 3.68 -16.96 -16.21
C GLY A 246 2.68 -15.99 -15.56
N GLY A 247 2.32 -14.89 -16.26
CA GLY A 247 1.44 -13.86 -15.71
C GLY A 247 2.12 -13.00 -14.63
N GLY A 248 3.43 -12.75 -14.76
CA GLY A 248 4.20 -11.98 -13.77
C GLY A 248 4.50 -12.80 -12.51
N HIS A 249 4.71 -14.10 -12.66
CA HIS A 249 4.93 -15.01 -11.53
C HIS A 249 6.26 -14.74 -10.83
N LEU A 250 6.20 -14.60 -9.50
CA LEU A 250 7.34 -14.44 -8.61
C LEU A 250 7.25 -15.44 -7.45
N ASP A 251 8.23 -16.33 -7.31
CA ASP A 251 8.42 -17.05 -6.05
C ASP A 251 9.27 -16.19 -5.12
N VAL A 252 8.85 -16.06 -3.87
CA VAL A 252 9.53 -15.21 -2.87
C VAL A 252 9.96 -16.07 -1.69
N SER A 253 11.26 -16.04 -1.36
CA SER A 253 11.78 -16.75 -0.18
C SER A 253 11.42 -16.00 1.11
N ALA A 254 11.46 -16.72 2.25
CA ALA A 254 11.45 -16.07 3.55
C ALA A 254 12.70 -15.19 3.73
N VAL A 255 12.59 -14.19 4.62
CA VAL A 255 13.74 -13.43 5.08
C VAL A 255 14.65 -14.33 5.90
N GLN A 256 15.96 -14.25 5.66
CA GLN A 256 16.99 -15.05 6.29
C GLN A 256 18.14 -14.15 6.79
N PRO A 257 18.93 -14.58 7.77
CA PRO A 257 20.18 -13.89 8.12
C PRO A 257 21.10 -13.79 6.89
N GLU A 258 21.83 -12.69 6.78
CA GLU A 258 22.93 -12.52 5.81
C GLU A 258 24.15 -13.33 6.21
#